data_894adc0195cbb55b795b82ae8e75ebb2
#
_entry.id   894adc0195cbb55b795b82ae8e75ebb2
#
_cell.length_a   1.000
_cell.length_b   1.000
_cell.length_c   1.000
_cell.angle_alpha   90.00
_cell.angle_beta   90.00
_cell.angle_gamma   90.00
#
_symmetry.space_group_name_H-M   'P 1'
#
loop_
_entity.id
_entity.type
_entity.pdbx_description
1 polymer ?
#
loop_
_entity_poly.entity_id
_entity_poly.type
_entity_poly.pdbx_seq_one_letter_code
_entity_poly.pdbx_strand_id
1 'polypeptide(L)'
;MANVVDVTPAVLAWAISESGYSTETVAERVGVASEVVGQWERGVEKPTVGQFRSLVQLLKRPSATFFLPKPPPPDGARLEFRQSREAT
;
A
#
# COMPACT_ATOMS: atom_id res chain seq x y z
N MET A 1 -17.71 -17.60 0.70
CA MET A 1 -16.90 -16.95 -0.25
C MET A 1 -16.23 -15.74 0.34
N ALA A 2 -14.95 -15.63 0.23
CA ALA A 2 -14.26 -14.50 0.81
C ALA A 2 -14.37 -13.30 -0.12
N ASN A 3 -14.65 -12.14 0.46
CA ASN A 3 -14.59 -10.90 -0.29
C ASN A 3 -13.16 -10.44 -0.34
N VAL A 4 -12.67 -10.17 -1.52
CA VAL A 4 -11.31 -9.67 -1.70
C VAL A 4 -11.37 -8.24 -2.18
N VAL A 5 -10.28 -7.50 -1.92
CA VAL A 5 -10.17 -6.10 -2.28
C VAL A 5 -9.21 -5.99 -3.46
N ASP A 6 -9.65 -5.33 -4.50
CA ASP A 6 -8.88 -5.22 -5.74
C ASP A 6 -7.88 -4.07 -5.66
N VAL A 7 -6.89 -4.21 -4.78
CA VAL A 7 -5.85 -3.19 -4.64
C VAL A 7 -4.92 -3.25 -5.85
N THR A 8 -4.31 -2.12 -6.18
CA THR A 8 -3.30 -2.06 -7.22
C THR A 8 -2.01 -2.65 -6.67
N PRO A 9 -1.51 -3.78 -7.23
CA PRO A 9 -0.34 -4.44 -6.66
C PRO A 9 0.89 -3.54 -6.54
N ALA A 10 1.14 -2.73 -7.55
CA ALA A 10 2.30 -1.84 -7.53
C ALA A 10 2.18 -0.80 -6.42
N VAL A 11 0.96 -0.33 -6.14
CA VAL A 11 0.75 0.64 -5.08
C VAL A 11 0.95 -0.02 -3.72
N LEU A 12 0.49 -1.24 -3.56
CA LEU A 12 0.69 -1.96 -2.31
C LEU A 12 2.18 -2.19 -2.05
N ALA A 13 2.91 -2.62 -3.06
CA ALA A 13 4.35 -2.82 -2.93
C ALA A 13 5.05 -1.51 -2.57
N TRP A 14 4.64 -0.41 -3.22
CA TRP A 14 5.17 0.91 -2.93
C TRP A 14 4.89 1.31 -1.47
N ALA A 15 3.66 1.10 -1.01
CA ALA A 15 3.29 1.49 0.35
C ALA A 15 4.08 0.71 1.40
N ILE A 16 4.30 -0.58 1.17
CA ILE A 16 5.10 -1.39 2.08
C ILE A 16 6.54 -0.90 2.08
N SER A 17 7.08 -0.63 0.91
CA SER A 17 8.45 -0.12 0.79
C SER A 17 8.61 1.21 1.51
N GLU A 18 7.65 2.11 1.37
CA GLU A 18 7.70 3.43 1.99
C GLU A 18 7.53 3.36 3.50
N SER A 19 6.88 2.33 3.99
CA SER A 19 6.63 2.20 5.44
C SER A 19 7.88 1.83 6.23
N GLY A 20 8.86 1.24 5.56
CA GLY A 20 10.04 0.74 6.22
C GLY A 20 9.87 -0.65 6.83
N TYR A 21 8.68 -1.23 6.77
CA TYR A 21 8.47 -2.59 7.26
C TYR A 21 8.98 -3.59 6.23
N SER A 22 9.52 -4.70 6.73
CA SER A 22 9.85 -5.82 5.84
C SER A 22 8.57 -6.57 5.49
N THR A 23 8.64 -7.37 4.43
CA THR A 23 7.52 -8.22 4.04
C THR A 23 7.13 -9.15 5.19
N GLU A 24 8.11 -9.70 5.90
CA GLU A 24 7.84 -10.58 7.02
C GLU A 24 7.12 -9.85 8.14
N THR A 25 7.52 -8.62 8.44
CA THR A 25 6.86 -7.85 9.48
C THR A 25 5.41 -7.55 9.11
N VAL A 26 5.17 -7.16 7.87
CA VAL A 26 3.83 -6.91 7.40
C VAL A 26 2.99 -8.17 7.52
N ALA A 27 3.54 -9.30 7.09
CA ALA A 27 2.83 -10.58 7.14
C ALA A 27 2.46 -10.93 8.58
N GLU A 28 3.39 -10.76 9.49
CA GLU A 28 3.18 -11.07 10.89
C GLU A 28 2.08 -10.20 11.48
N ARG A 29 2.10 -8.90 11.19
CA ARG A 29 1.12 -7.97 11.71
C ARG A 29 -0.26 -8.18 11.14
N VAL A 30 -0.34 -8.58 9.89
CA VAL A 30 -1.62 -8.86 9.23
C VAL A 30 -2.12 -10.26 9.58
N GLY A 31 -1.22 -11.18 9.92
CA GLY A 31 -1.60 -12.53 10.30
C GLY A 31 -1.59 -13.51 9.15
N VAL A 32 -0.69 -13.33 8.20
CA VAL A 32 -0.56 -14.22 7.04
C VAL A 32 0.90 -14.61 6.87
N ALA A 33 1.16 -15.56 5.99
CA ALA A 33 2.53 -15.93 5.66
C ALA A 33 3.16 -14.86 4.80
N SER A 34 4.49 -14.71 4.88
CA SER A 34 5.18 -13.69 4.09
C SER A 34 5.00 -13.91 2.60
N GLU A 35 4.92 -15.17 2.15
CA GLU A 35 4.67 -15.43 0.74
C GLU A 35 3.33 -14.89 0.27
N VAL A 36 2.33 -14.83 1.15
CA VAL A 36 1.03 -14.27 0.80
C VAL A 36 1.16 -12.78 0.51
N VAL A 37 1.92 -12.07 1.33
CA VAL A 37 2.17 -10.65 1.08
C VAL A 37 2.87 -10.46 -0.26
N GLY A 38 3.85 -11.30 -0.56
CA GLY A 38 4.52 -11.26 -1.86
C GLY A 38 3.56 -11.48 -3.02
N GLN A 39 2.60 -12.37 -2.85
CA GLN A 39 1.58 -12.61 -3.88
C GLN A 39 0.72 -11.39 -4.10
N TRP A 40 0.36 -10.68 -3.03
CA TRP A 40 -0.39 -9.43 -3.16
C TRP A 40 0.41 -8.40 -3.95
N GLU A 41 1.71 -8.31 -3.69
CA GLU A 41 2.58 -7.34 -4.36
C GLU A 41 2.75 -7.65 -5.85
N ARG A 42 2.59 -8.90 -6.22
CA ARG A 42 2.72 -9.31 -7.62
C ARG A 42 1.39 -9.41 -8.33
N GLY A 43 0.28 -9.22 -7.60
CA GLY A 43 -1.03 -9.31 -8.21
C GLY A 43 -1.52 -10.72 -8.41
N VAL A 44 -0.84 -11.71 -7.83
CA VAL A 44 -1.26 -13.11 -7.93
C VAL A 44 -2.46 -13.38 -7.05
N GLU A 45 -2.49 -12.73 -5.88
CA GLU A 45 -3.59 -12.86 -4.94
C GLU A 45 -4.01 -11.48 -4.47
N LYS A 46 -5.20 -11.41 -3.90
CA LYS A 46 -5.73 -10.15 -3.37
C LYS A 46 -6.06 -10.33 -1.90
N PRO A 47 -5.85 -9.30 -1.08
CA PRO A 47 -6.20 -9.40 0.33
C PRO A 47 -7.71 -9.41 0.52
N THR A 48 -8.18 -10.07 1.57
CA THR A 48 -9.57 -9.98 1.97
C THR A 48 -9.84 -8.60 2.57
N VAL A 49 -11.12 -8.28 2.77
CA VAL A 49 -11.49 -7.00 3.37
C VAL A 49 -10.84 -6.82 4.75
N GLY A 50 -10.83 -7.87 5.57
CA GLY A 50 -10.20 -7.79 6.89
C GLY A 50 -8.70 -7.59 6.79
N GLN A 51 -8.05 -8.31 5.87
CA GLN A 51 -6.62 -8.15 5.65
C GLN A 51 -6.31 -6.75 5.13
N PHE A 52 -7.14 -6.24 4.24
CA PHE A 52 -6.96 -4.90 3.71
C PHE A 52 -7.06 -3.85 4.82
N ARG A 53 -8.03 -4.00 5.72
CA ARG A 53 -8.15 -3.08 6.85
C ARG A 53 -6.90 -3.09 7.71
N SER A 54 -6.35 -4.27 7.96
CA SER A 54 -5.11 -4.39 8.73
C SER A 54 -3.97 -3.68 8.03
N LEU A 55 -3.89 -3.83 6.71
CA LEU A 55 -2.87 -3.15 5.92
C LEU A 55 -3.02 -1.63 6.01
N VAL A 56 -4.24 -1.13 5.88
CA VAL A 56 -4.48 0.30 5.96
C VAL A 56 -4.03 0.86 7.30
N GLN A 57 -4.36 0.17 8.38
CA GLN A 57 -3.98 0.62 9.71
C GLN A 57 -2.49 0.52 9.93
N LEU A 58 -1.87 -0.55 9.47
CA LEU A 58 -0.45 -0.76 9.65
C LEU A 58 0.37 0.24 8.86
N LEU A 59 0.00 0.46 7.62
CA LEU A 59 0.76 1.32 6.72
C LEU A 59 0.38 2.79 6.88
N LYS A 60 -0.70 3.07 7.59
CA LYS A 60 -1.13 4.43 7.93
C LYS A 60 -1.35 5.29 6.69
N ARG A 61 -1.99 4.71 5.69
CA ARG A 61 -2.32 5.42 4.47
C ARG A 61 -3.81 5.32 4.23
N PRO A 62 -4.43 6.34 3.62
CA PRO A 62 -5.85 6.27 3.30
C PRO A 62 -6.15 5.08 2.39
N SER A 63 -7.28 4.44 2.61
CA SER A 63 -7.64 3.28 1.79
C SER A 63 -7.70 3.63 0.31
N ALA A 64 -8.11 4.84 -0.03
CA ALA A 64 -8.21 5.26 -1.42
C ALA A 64 -6.86 5.21 -2.15
N THR A 65 -5.75 5.38 -1.40
CA THR A 65 -4.42 5.32 -2.00
C THR A 65 -4.18 4.00 -2.70
N PHE A 66 -4.70 2.90 -2.12
CA PHE A 66 -4.42 1.56 -2.65
C PHE A 66 -5.17 1.26 -3.95
N PHE A 67 -6.05 2.16 -4.37
CA PHE A 67 -6.79 1.99 -5.62
C PHE A 67 -6.31 2.90 -6.73
N LEU A 68 -5.22 3.64 -6.49
CA LEU A 68 -4.63 4.45 -7.54
C LEU A 68 -4.08 3.54 -8.63
N PRO A 69 -4.11 3.97 -9.90
CA PRO A 69 -3.62 3.12 -10.99
C PRO A 69 -2.11 2.87 -10.94
N LYS A 70 -1.38 3.72 -10.23
CA LYS A 70 0.06 3.57 -10.06
C LYS A 70 0.47 4.30 -8.80
N PRO A 71 1.64 4.01 -8.26
CA PRO A 71 2.10 4.71 -7.07
C PRO A 71 2.18 6.21 -7.27
N PRO A 72 1.94 7.00 -6.22
CA PRO A 72 2.08 8.45 -6.34
C PRO A 72 3.54 8.83 -6.61
N PRO A 73 3.74 10.02 -7.15
CA PRO A 73 5.12 10.45 -7.44
C PRO A 73 5.94 10.58 -6.16
N PRO A 74 7.27 10.56 -6.28
CA PRO A 74 8.13 10.72 -5.12
C PRO A 74 7.87 12.02 -4.40
N ASP A 75 8.25 12.04 -3.13
CA ASP A 75 8.02 13.19 -2.29
C ASP A 75 8.57 14.48 -2.87
N GLY A 76 9.69 14.41 -3.51
CA GLY A 76 10.27 15.59 -4.10
C GLY A 76 9.35 16.29 -5.06
N ALA A 77 8.53 15.52 -5.73
CA ALA A 77 7.62 16.09 -6.69
C ALA A 77 6.55 16.92 -6.04
N ARG A 78 6.13 16.58 -4.84
CA ARG A 78 5.08 17.34 -4.24
C ARG A 78 5.57 18.58 -3.54
N LEU A 79 6.84 18.72 -3.37
CA LEU A 79 7.34 19.92 -2.77
C LEU A 79 7.20 21.12 -3.63
N GLU A 80 6.95 20.82 -4.77
CA GLU A 80 6.71 21.85 -5.57
C GLU A 80 5.54 22.44 -5.30
N PHE A 81 4.96 22.29 -4.53
CA PHE A 81 3.93 22.88 -4.22
C PHE A 81 3.94 23.68 -3.40
N ARG A 82 4.70 23.80 -3.31
CA ARG A 82 4.81 24.51 -2.79
C ARG A 82 4.88 25.27 -3.15
N GLN A 83 5.32 25.02 -3.70
CA GLN A 83 5.40 25.66 -4.17
C GLN A 83 4.80 25.98 -4.64
N SER A 84 4.69 25.80 -4.60
CA SER A 84 4.14 26.23 -4.98
C SER A 84 3.48 26.77 -4.76
N ARG A 85 3.50 26.89 -4.40
CA ARG A 85 3.07 27.47 -4.26
C ARG A 85 3.08 28.34 -4.05
N GLU A 86 3.43 28.43 -3.81
CA GLU A 86 3.60 29.25 -3.89
C GLU A 86 3.42 29.89 -4.18
N ALA A 87 3.26 29.72 -4.07
CA ALA A 87 3.10 30.31 -4.48
C ALA A 87 2.64 30.78 -4.68
N THR A 88 2.47 30.89 -4.51
CA THR A 88 2.17 31.40 -4.77
C THR A 88 2.14 31.73 -5.04
#